data_0d61c1997f3720a1279588911a681509
#
_entry.id   0d61c1997f3720a1279588911a681509
#
_cell.length_a   1.000
_cell.length_b   1.000
_cell.length_c   1.000
_cell.angle_alpha   90.00
_cell.angle_beta   90.00
_cell.angle_gamma   90.00
#
_symmetry.space_group_name_H-M   'P 1'
#
loop_
_entity.id
_entity.type
_entity.pdbx_description
1 polymer ?
#
loop_
_entity_poly.entity_id
_entity_poly.type
_entity_poly.pdbx_seq_one_letter_code
_entity_poly.pdbx_strand_id
1 'polypeptide(L)'
;MARTPESAAVDFAESSLFTGRFSILALAACGVGFGLSGRLPAAIFSLAAAAVAAAARLWARHVLDGVNAALQAERSCVFPGEPCPLRVTLDNPKWLPLVWLTVRFPLEPGGALRPEHRWETVELPEGGVQKPYYEKNVSFLLGHQRMSYTSRLQAEHRGLLSFDQIRLLSGDGLCLCVREKE
;
A
#
# COMPACT_ATOMS: atom_id res chain seq x y z
N MET A 1 22.83 -22.14 1.63
CA MET A 1 21.85 -22.30 0.55
C MET A 1 20.98 -21.07 0.57
N ALA A 2 21.27 -20.10 -0.28
CA ALA A 2 20.52 -18.83 -0.34
C ALA A 2 19.21 -19.11 -1.07
N ARG A 3 18.08 -18.93 -0.38
CA ARG A 3 16.76 -18.87 -1.02
C ARG A 3 16.70 -17.59 -1.86
N THR A 4 16.55 -17.76 -3.16
CA THR A 4 16.15 -16.70 -4.09
C THR A 4 14.88 -16.06 -3.55
N PRO A 5 14.76 -14.74 -3.48
CA PRO A 5 13.50 -14.11 -3.13
C PRO A 5 12.51 -14.42 -4.26
N GLU A 6 11.56 -15.29 -3.97
CA GLU A 6 10.40 -15.53 -4.80
C GLU A 6 9.71 -14.18 -4.99
N SER A 7 9.57 -13.77 -6.23
CA SER A 7 8.96 -12.51 -6.63
C SER A 7 7.55 -12.47 -6.03
N ALA A 8 7.38 -11.67 -4.98
CA ALA A 8 6.09 -11.47 -4.33
C ALA A 8 5.06 -11.07 -5.39
N ALA A 9 4.02 -11.87 -5.52
CA ALA A 9 2.93 -11.63 -6.45
C ALA A 9 2.27 -10.30 -6.07
N VAL A 10 2.43 -9.33 -6.94
CA VAL A 10 1.83 -8.01 -6.76
C VAL A 10 0.40 -8.09 -7.24
N ASP A 11 -0.53 -8.16 -6.30
CA ASP A 11 -1.95 -8.15 -6.62
C ASP A 11 -2.39 -6.72 -6.94
N PHE A 12 -2.96 -6.53 -8.13
CA PHE A 12 -3.43 -5.23 -8.60
C PHE A 12 -4.87 -5.05 -8.14
N ALA A 13 -5.11 -4.40 -7.02
CA ALA A 13 -6.45 -3.96 -6.65
C ALA A 13 -6.82 -2.72 -7.47
N GLU A 14 -7.55 -2.90 -8.57
CA GLU A 14 -8.15 -1.78 -9.31
C GLU A 14 -9.29 -1.19 -8.47
N SER A 15 -9.08 -0.02 -7.89
CA SER A 15 -10.07 0.64 -7.03
C SER A 15 -11.10 1.49 -7.80
N SER A 16 -10.87 1.79 -9.08
CA SER A 16 -11.75 2.66 -9.89
C SER A 16 -12.03 2.11 -11.29
N LEU A 17 -13.31 2.15 -11.68
CA LEU A 17 -13.75 1.83 -13.04
C LEU A 17 -13.10 2.73 -14.10
N PHE A 18 -12.71 3.98 -13.73
CA PHE A 18 -12.10 4.96 -14.66
C PHE A 18 -10.67 4.60 -15.06
N THR A 19 -9.95 3.84 -14.27
CA THR A 19 -8.56 3.45 -14.54
C THR A 19 -8.43 2.12 -15.26
N GLY A 20 -9.53 1.45 -15.54
CA GLY A 20 -9.57 0.27 -16.40
C GLY A 20 -9.02 0.56 -17.81
N ARG A 21 -8.34 -0.42 -18.43
CA ARG A 21 -7.82 -0.27 -19.80
C ARG A 21 -8.91 0.12 -20.78
N PHE A 22 -10.10 -0.48 -20.67
CA PHE A 22 -11.24 -0.19 -21.52
C PHE A 22 -11.76 1.23 -21.33
N SER A 23 -11.81 1.74 -20.11
CA SER A 23 -12.28 3.10 -19.80
C SER A 23 -11.34 4.15 -20.39
N ILE A 24 -10.03 3.95 -20.28
CA ILE A 24 -9.04 4.86 -20.86
C ILE A 24 -9.16 4.87 -22.39
N LEU A 25 -9.30 3.70 -23.02
CA LEU A 25 -9.49 3.60 -24.47
C LEU A 25 -10.81 4.22 -24.92
N ALA A 26 -11.90 4.00 -24.18
CA ALA A 26 -13.21 4.61 -24.47
C ALA A 26 -13.15 6.14 -24.38
N LEU A 27 -12.53 6.68 -23.32
CA LEU A 27 -12.33 8.13 -23.17
C LEU A 27 -11.50 8.72 -24.33
N ALA A 28 -10.41 8.03 -24.72
CA ALA A 28 -9.59 8.46 -25.85
C ALA A 28 -10.37 8.42 -27.17
N ALA A 29 -11.14 7.35 -27.42
CA ALA A 29 -11.96 7.23 -28.62
C ALA A 29 -13.06 8.30 -28.66
N CYS A 30 -13.73 8.58 -27.53
CA CYS A 30 -14.69 9.68 -27.43
C CYS A 30 -14.05 11.02 -27.74
N GLY A 31 -12.83 11.27 -27.22
CA GLY A 31 -12.11 12.49 -27.49
C GLY A 31 -11.81 12.70 -28.98
N VAL A 32 -11.36 11.65 -29.66
CA VAL A 32 -11.16 11.67 -31.12
C VAL A 32 -12.47 11.91 -31.85
N GLY A 33 -13.56 11.21 -31.48
CA GLY A 33 -14.88 11.36 -32.09
C GLY A 33 -15.44 12.78 -31.95
N PHE A 34 -15.30 13.40 -30.78
CA PHE A 34 -15.69 14.80 -30.58
C PHE A 34 -14.84 15.77 -31.39
N GLY A 35 -13.54 15.49 -31.53
CA GLY A 35 -12.63 16.28 -32.36
C GLY A 35 -13.06 16.27 -33.84
N LEU A 36 -13.35 15.10 -34.38
CA LEU A 36 -13.84 14.94 -35.75
C LEU A 36 -15.22 15.57 -35.97
N SER A 37 -16.06 15.66 -34.93
CA SER A 37 -17.35 16.30 -34.94
C SER A 37 -17.28 17.83 -34.74
N GLY A 38 -16.09 18.42 -34.67
CA GLY A 38 -15.90 19.86 -34.47
C GLY A 38 -16.17 20.36 -33.04
N ARG A 39 -16.41 19.47 -32.07
CA ARG A 39 -16.70 19.82 -30.68
C ARG A 39 -15.39 19.88 -29.86
N LEU A 40 -14.54 20.86 -30.17
CA LEU A 40 -13.20 20.98 -29.56
C LEU A 40 -13.18 20.98 -28.02
N PRO A 41 -14.06 21.69 -27.28
CA PRO A 41 -14.00 21.65 -25.81
C PRO A 41 -14.24 20.24 -25.25
N ALA A 42 -15.18 19.50 -25.80
CA ALA A 42 -15.47 18.12 -25.36
C ALA A 42 -14.34 17.17 -25.72
N ALA A 43 -13.70 17.34 -26.87
CA ALA A 43 -12.54 16.57 -27.27
C ALA A 43 -11.36 16.79 -26.32
N ILE A 44 -11.04 18.04 -25.99
CA ILE A 44 -9.95 18.39 -25.06
C ILE A 44 -10.21 17.79 -23.69
N PHE A 45 -11.43 17.91 -23.16
CA PHE A 45 -11.79 17.37 -21.84
C PHE A 45 -11.66 15.84 -21.80
N SER A 46 -12.17 15.14 -22.81
CA SER A 46 -12.10 13.67 -22.88
C SER A 46 -10.66 13.16 -23.00
N LEU A 47 -9.84 13.81 -23.82
CA LEU A 47 -8.42 13.46 -23.98
C LEU A 47 -7.61 13.78 -22.72
N ALA A 48 -7.87 14.89 -22.05
CA ALA A 48 -7.24 15.24 -20.79
C ALA A 48 -7.60 14.21 -19.69
N ALA A 49 -8.87 13.81 -19.60
CA ALA A 49 -9.29 12.80 -18.66
C ALA A 49 -8.62 11.43 -18.93
N ALA A 50 -8.52 11.03 -20.20
CA ALA A 50 -7.82 9.83 -20.61
C ALA A 50 -6.32 9.89 -20.25
N ALA A 51 -5.67 11.02 -20.45
CA ALA A 51 -4.26 11.24 -20.12
C ALA A 51 -4.01 11.15 -18.60
N VAL A 52 -4.88 11.78 -17.79
CA VAL A 52 -4.80 11.71 -16.32
C VAL A 52 -4.98 10.27 -15.83
N ALA A 53 -5.98 9.55 -16.34
CA ALA A 53 -6.22 8.16 -15.97
C ALA A 53 -5.05 7.24 -16.36
N ALA A 54 -4.46 7.45 -17.54
CA ALA A 54 -3.29 6.71 -17.99
C ALA A 54 -2.06 7.01 -17.12
N ALA A 55 -1.83 8.27 -16.76
CA ALA A 55 -0.74 8.70 -15.89
C ALA A 55 -0.89 8.11 -14.48
N ALA A 56 -2.09 8.16 -13.88
CA ALA A 56 -2.39 7.57 -12.59
C ALA A 56 -2.11 6.05 -12.58
N ARG A 57 -2.55 5.36 -13.63
CA ARG A 57 -2.29 3.93 -13.78
C ARG A 57 -0.80 3.60 -13.93
N LEU A 58 -0.06 4.39 -14.71
CA LEU A 58 1.37 4.21 -14.88
C LEU A 58 2.12 4.46 -13.56
N TRP A 59 1.72 5.51 -12.84
CA TRP A 59 2.25 5.83 -11.52
C TRP A 59 2.05 4.67 -10.55
N ALA A 60 0.80 4.17 -10.42
CA ALA A 60 0.47 3.08 -9.53
C ALA A 60 1.25 1.79 -9.84
N ARG A 61 1.57 1.54 -11.12
CA ARG A 61 2.39 0.37 -11.51
C ARG A 61 3.79 0.40 -10.93
N HIS A 62 4.37 1.58 -10.80
CA HIS A 62 5.77 1.75 -10.39
C HIS A 62 5.92 2.24 -8.95
N VAL A 63 4.81 2.57 -8.28
CA VAL A 63 4.84 3.20 -6.96
C VAL A 63 5.47 2.33 -5.87
N LEU A 64 5.28 1.01 -5.89
CA LEU A 64 5.86 0.07 -4.92
C LEU A 64 7.11 -0.67 -5.41
N ASP A 65 7.52 -0.47 -6.67
CA ASP A 65 8.72 -1.11 -7.20
C ASP A 65 9.96 -0.66 -6.41
N GLY A 66 10.73 -1.62 -5.88
CA GLY A 66 11.96 -1.34 -5.13
C GLY A 66 11.77 -0.74 -3.73
N VAL A 67 10.54 -0.46 -3.28
CA VAL A 67 10.29 -0.03 -1.90
C VAL A 67 10.51 -1.21 -0.96
N ASN A 68 11.29 -0.99 0.10
CA ASN A 68 11.58 -1.99 1.11
C ASN A 68 11.01 -1.55 2.45
N ALA A 69 10.43 -2.52 3.17
CA ALA A 69 10.01 -2.35 4.55
C ALA A 69 10.69 -3.41 5.41
N ALA A 70 11.16 -3.01 6.57
CA ALA A 70 11.74 -3.92 7.55
C ALA A 70 11.10 -3.64 8.92
N LEU A 71 10.70 -4.71 9.58
CA LEU A 71 10.24 -4.71 10.96
C LEU A 71 11.33 -5.29 11.85
N GLN A 72 11.65 -4.59 12.94
CA GLN A 72 12.59 -5.05 13.93
C GLN A 72 12.01 -4.82 15.32
N ALA A 73 11.87 -5.90 16.08
CA ALA A 73 11.58 -5.78 17.50
C ALA A 73 12.82 -5.22 18.21
N GLU A 74 12.67 -4.20 19.04
CA GLU A 74 13.78 -3.65 19.82
C GLU A 74 14.21 -4.60 20.95
N ARG A 75 13.32 -5.53 21.34
CA ARG A 75 13.59 -6.55 22.37
C ARG A 75 13.22 -7.92 21.85
N SER A 76 14.05 -8.90 22.10
CA SER A 76 13.81 -10.30 21.73
C SER A 76 12.82 -11.02 22.68
N CYS A 77 12.66 -10.52 23.90
CA CYS A 77 11.74 -11.06 24.90
C CYS A 77 11.01 -9.90 25.58
N VAL A 78 9.69 -10.06 25.74
CA VAL A 78 8.82 -9.10 26.42
C VAL A 78 7.85 -9.89 27.30
N PHE A 79 7.59 -9.41 28.50
CA PHE A 79 6.62 -10.04 29.40
C PHE A 79 5.18 -9.53 29.12
N PRO A 80 4.17 -10.36 29.39
CA PRO A 80 2.77 -9.90 29.32
C PRO A 80 2.53 -8.66 30.16
N GLY A 81 1.88 -7.66 29.57
CA GLY A 81 1.66 -6.34 30.16
C GLY A 81 2.72 -5.30 29.81
N GLU A 82 3.88 -5.70 29.27
CA GLU A 82 4.92 -4.77 28.90
C GLU A 82 4.75 -4.24 27.46
N PRO A 83 5.20 -3.00 27.19
CA PRO A 83 5.24 -2.49 25.84
C PRO A 83 6.31 -3.21 25.00
N CYS A 84 5.92 -3.64 23.81
CA CYS A 84 6.79 -4.20 22.79
C CYS A 84 7.02 -3.13 21.69
N PRO A 85 8.08 -2.34 21.77
CA PRO A 85 8.37 -1.37 20.74
C PRO A 85 8.87 -2.06 19.47
N LEU A 86 8.19 -1.79 18.37
CA LEU A 86 8.46 -2.33 17.05
C LEU A 86 8.96 -1.22 16.14
N ARG A 87 10.22 -1.32 15.72
CA ARG A 87 10.78 -0.37 14.77
C ARG A 87 10.45 -0.76 13.35
N VAL A 88 9.74 0.11 12.66
CA VAL A 88 9.42 -0.02 11.24
C VAL A 88 10.36 0.89 10.46
N THR A 89 11.11 0.32 9.54
CA THR A 89 11.99 1.08 8.64
C THR A 89 11.47 0.94 7.23
N LEU A 90 11.22 2.07 6.60
CA LEU A 90 10.75 2.20 5.22
C LEU A 90 11.87 2.83 4.40
N ASP A 91 12.21 2.22 3.27
CA ASP A 91 13.26 2.69 2.38
C ASP A 91 12.71 2.81 0.96
N ASN A 92 12.75 4.02 0.41
CA ASN A 92 12.39 4.29 -0.97
C ASN A 92 13.66 4.64 -1.76
N PRO A 93 14.36 3.65 -2.34
CA PRO A 93 15.62 3.89 -3.05
C PRO A 93 15.44 4.55 -4.41
N LYS A 94 14.22 4.62 -4.91
CA LYS A 94 13.91 5.16 -6.23
C LYS A 94 13.63 6.65 -6.18
N TRP A 95 13.65 7.27 -7.35
CA TRP A 95 13.34 8.69 -7.54
C TRP A 95 11.85 9.02 -7.38
N LEU A 96 10.95 8.06 -7.69
CA LEU A 96 9.49 8.27 -7.63
C LEU A 96 9.03 8.39 -6.17
N PRO A 97 8.42 9.52 -5.76
CA PRO A 97 7.90 9.66 -4.41
C PRO A 97 6.62 8.84 -4.21
N LEU A 98 6.40 8.42 -2.97
CA LEU A 98 5.13 7.86 -2.52
C LEU A 98 4.31 8.97 -1.87
N VAL A 99 3.13 9.24 -2.42
CA VAL A 99 2.24 10.28 -1.89
C VAL A 99 1.59 9.82 -0.59
N TRP A 100 1.30 8.54 -0.51
CA TRP A 100 0.82 7.86 0.68
C TRP A 100 1.34 6.42 0.68
N LEU A 101 1.52 5.87 1.86
CA LEU A 101 1.93 4.48 2.07
C LEU A 101 1.23 3.94 3.31
N THR A 102 0.56 2.83 3.17
CA THR A 102 -0.04 2.11 4.29
C THR A 102 0.79 0.86 4.55
N VAL A 103 1.24 0.70 5.77
CA VAL A 103 1.95 -0.49 6.23
C VAL A 103 0.97 -1.35 7.01
N ARG A 104 0.83 -2.61 6.60
CA ARG A 104 0.00 -3.60 7.28
C ARG A 104 0.85 -4.81 7.66
N PHE A 105 0.58 -5.38 8.82
CA PHE A 105 1.06 -6.71 9.19
C PHE A 105 0.00 -7.45 9.99
N PRO A 106 -0.08 -8.79 9.84
CA PRO A 106 -1.10 -9.59 10.50
C PRO A 106 -0.90 -9.58 12.01
N LEU A 107 -2.01 -9.48 12.73
CA LEU A 107 -2.08 -9.71 14.17
C LEU A 107 -2.79 -11.07 14.37
N GLU A 108 -2.30 -11.91 15.27
CA GLU A 108 -2.98 -13.15 15.59
C GLU A 108 -4.30 -12.86 16.34
N PRO A 109 -5.43 -13.44 15.93
CA PRO A 109 -6.71 -13.31 16.65
C PRO A 109 -6.57 -13.81 18.08
N GLY A 110 -6.81 -12.97 19.07
CA GLY A 110 -6.54 -13.31 20.48
C GLY A 110 -5.06 -13.47 20.80
N GLY A 111 -4.19 -12.94 19.95
CA GLY A 111 -2.75 -13.12 19.97
C GLY A 111 -2.02 -12.34 21.03
N ALA A 112 -0.71 -12.57 21.06
CA ALA A 112 0.16 -12.05 22.09
C ALA A 112 0.37 -10.52 22.02
N LEU A 113 0.03 -9.86 20.91
CA LEU A 113 0.24 -8.42 20.72
C LEU A 113 -1.05 -7.68 20.40
N ARG A 114 -1.19 -6.52 21.01
CA ARG A 114 -2.25 -5.57 20.72
C ARG A 114 -1.65 -4.17 20.48
N PRO A 115 -2.11 -3.42 19.46
CA PRO A 115 -1.73 -2.03 19.29
C PRO A 115 -2.15 -1.18 20.49
N GLU A 116 -1.32 -0.22 20.89
CA GLU A 116 -1.63 0.75 21.94
C GLU A 116 -2.89 1.54 21.58
N HIS A 117 -3.11 1.80 20.29
CA HIS A 117 -4.27 2.50 19.78
C HIS A 117 -5.20 1.58 18.99
N ARG A 118 -6.44 1.45 19.43
CA ARG A 118 -7.46 0.60 18.78
C ARG A 118 -7.72 0.96 17.31
N TRP A 119 -7.57 2.20 16.92
CA TRP A 119 -7.75 2.65 15.54
C TRP A 119 -6.62 2.22 14.57
N GLU A 120 -5.53 1.66 15.09
CA GLU A 120 -4.47 1.02 14.30
C GLU A 120 -4.78 -0.45 13.99
N THR A 121 -5.96 -0.96 14.38
CA THR A 121 -6.39 -2.34 14.07
C THR A 121 -7.50 -2.29 13.03
N VAL A 122 -7.31 -3.01 11.93
CA VAL A 122 -8.29 -3.17 10.84
C VAL A 122 -8.57 -4.67 10.68
N GLU A 123 -9.84 -5.02 10.56
CA GLU A 123 -10.25 -6.40 10.28
C GLU A 123 -10.45 -6.58 8.77
N LEU A 124 -9.68 -7.46 8.16
CA LEU A 124 -9.77 -7.77 6.74
C LEU A 124 -10.28 -9.20 6.53
N PRO A 125 -11.16 -9.41 5.55
CA PRO A 125 -11.61 -10.74 5.18
C PRO A 125 -10.49 -11.51 4.50
N GLU A 126 -10.05 -12.61 5.10
CA GLU A 126 -9.04 -13.49 4.54
C GLU A 126 -9.50 -14.94 4.67
N GLY A 127 -9.69 -15.63 3.53
CA GLY A 127 -10.18 -17.01 3.52
C GLY A 127 -11.56 -17.21 4.15
N GLY A 128 -12.44 -16.19 4.14
CA GLY A 128 -13.79 -16.24 4.74
C GLY A 128 -13.82 -15.95 6.24
N VAL A 129 -12.69 -15.66 6.86
CA VAL A 129 -12.57 -15.27 8.27
C VAL A 129 -12.03 -13.87 8.36
N GLN A 130 -12.57 -13.05 9.25
CA GLN A 130 -12.02 -11.73 9.53
C GLN A 130 -10.77 -11.87 10.41
N LYS A 131 -9.64 -11.41 9.87
CA LYS A 131 -8.37 -11.40 10.59
C LYS A 131 -7.98 -9.98 10.96
N PRO A 132 -7.49 -9.73 12.17
CA PRO A 132 -7.00 -8.43 12.58
C PRO A 132 -5.64 -8.16 11.95
N TYR A 133 -5.48 -6.95 11.45
CA TYR A 133 -4.22 -6.41 10.95
C TYR A 133 -3.88 -5.12 11.69
N TYR A 134 -2.60 -4.96 11.99
CA TYR A 134 -2.07 -3.64 12.33
C TYR A 134 -2.00 -2.81 11.05
N GLU A 135 -2.49 -1.58 11.10
CA GLU A 135 -2.44 -0.65 9.99
C GLU A 135 -1.86 0.69 10.43
N LYS A 136 -0.88 1.17 9.68
CA LYS A 136 -0.30 2.51 9.88
C LYS A 136 -0.18 3.23 8.56
N ASN A 137 -0.78 4.42 8.51
CA ASN A 137 -0.68 5.30 7.36
C ASN A 137 0.51 6.25 7.50
N VAL A 138 1.34 6.29 6.46
CA VAL A 138 2.45 7.21 6.30
C VAL A 138 2.09 8.18 5.17
N SER A 139 2.03 9.46 5.49
CA SER A 139 1.45 10.46 4.58
C SER A 139 2.33 10.79 3.37
N PHE A 140 3.64 10.62 3.46
CA PHE A 140 4.53 11.00 2.36
C PHE A 140 5.93 10.40 2.53
N LEU A 141 6.49 9.83 1.46
CA LEU A 141 7.87 9.35 1.43
C LEU A 141 8.54 9.78 0.13
N LEU A 142 9.51 10.69 0.24
CA LEU A 142 10.23 11.21 -0.92
C LEU A 142 11.07 10.15 -1.62
N GLY A 143 11.48 10.45 -2.84
CA GLY A 143 12.49 9.65 -3.53
C GLY A 143 13.83 9.68 -2.78
N HIS A 144 14.53 8.54 -2.76
CA HIS A 144 15.79 8.33 -2.05
C HIS A 144 15.73 8.61 -0.54
N GLN A 145 14.55 8.49 0.06
CA GLN A 145 14.34 8.74 1.48
C GLN A 145 14.19 7.42 2.24
N ARG A 146 14.87 7.36 3.38
CA ARG A 146 14.65 6.34 4.41
C ARG A 146 13.97 6.99 5.61
N MET A 147 12.89 6.36 6.07
CA MET A 147 12.13 6.77 7.24
C MET A 147 12.04 5.61 8.22
N SER A 148 12.18 5.88 9.50
CA SER A 148 11.92 4.90 10.55
C SER A 148 11.02 5.49 11.62
N TYR A 149 10.08 4.69 12.11
CA TYR A 149 9.23 5.03 13.24
C TYR A 149 9.09 3.83 14.16
N THR A 150 8.76 4.10 15.41
CA THR A 150 8.52 3.06 16.40
C THR A 150 7.02 2.95 16.64
N SER A 151 6.46 1.77 16.41
CA SER A 151 5.10 1.44 16.78
C SER A 151 5.10 0.79 18.16
N ARG A 152 4.20 1.20 19.05
CA ARG A 152 4.05 0.62 20.37
C ARG A 152 2.94 -0.40 20.34
N LEU A 153 3.34 -1.66 20.55
CA LEU A 153 2.42 -2.76 20.77
C LEU A 153 2.51 -3.18 22.24
N GLN A 154 1.45 -3.70 22.78
CA GLN A 154 1.40 -4.24 24.15
C GLN A 154 1.33 -5.76 24.07
N ALA A 155 2.18 -6.43 24.81
CA ALA A 155 2.13 -7.88 24.93
C ALA A 155 0.95 -8.25 25.88
N GLU A 156 -0.04 -8.99 25.37
CA GLU A 156 -1.18 -9.46 26.20
C GLU A 156 -0.95 -10.88 26.70
N HIS A 157 -0.42 -11.75 25.85
CA HIS A 157 -0.24 -13.16 26.15
C HIS A 157 1.17 -13.66 25.80
N ARG A 158 1.53 -14.83 26.31
CA ARG A 158 2.77 -15.50 25.95
C ARG A 158 2.63 -16.13 24.57
N GLY A 159 3.63 -15.97 23.70
CA GLY A 159 3.66 -16.57 22.37
C GLY A 159 4.98 -16.27 21.65
N LEU A 160 5.22 -16.99 20.57
CA LEU A 160 6.30 -16.69 19.63
C LEU A 160 5.72 -15.81 18.52
N LEU A 161 6.35 -14.69 18.27
CA LEU A 161 5.93 -13.74 17.25
C LEU A 161 6.92 -13.75 16.10
N SER A 162 6.43 -13.98 14.89
CA SER A 162 7.17 -13.78 13.66
C SER A 162 6.53 -12.64 12.86
N PHE A 163 7.36 -11.72 12.36
CA PHE A 163 6.93 -10.58 11.57
C PHE A 163 7.35 -10.76 10.10
N ASP A 164 7.06 -11.92 9.53
CA ASP A 164 7.54 -12.30 8.20
C ASP A 164 6.67 -11.76 7.07
N GLN A 165 5.44 -11.31 7.37
CA GLN A 165 4.47 -10.85 6.38
C GLN A 165 4.16 -9.37 6.60
N ILE A 166 4.79 -8.52 5.79
CA ILE A 166 4.49 -7.10 5.76
C ILE A 166 3.83 -6.79 4.43
N ARG A 167 2.64 -6.20 4.50
CA ARG A 167 1.93 -5.73 3.31
C ARG A 167 2.06 -4.22 3.19
N LEU A 168 2.50 -3.78 2.04
CA LEU A 168 2.63 -2.37 1.68
C LEU A 168 1.54 -2.02 0.68
N LEU A 169 0.71 -1.04 1.02
CA LEU A 169 -0.28 -0.50 0.10
C LEU A 169 0.10 0.94 -0.25
N SER A 170 0.09 1.24 -1.52
CA SER A 170 0.28 2.60 -2.04
C SER A 170 -0.40 2.73 -3.39
N GLY A 171 -0.50 3.94 -3.90
CA GLY A 171 -1.13 4.20 -5.18
C GLY A 171 -0.76 5.56 -5.75
N ASP A 172 -1.56 6.00 -6.71
CA ASP A 172 -1.45 7.34 -7.26
C ASP A 172 -1.95 8.40 -6.25
N GLY A 173 -1.53 9.65 -6.47
CA GLY A 173 -1.91 10.76 -5.59
C GLY A 173 -3.40 11.13 -5.63
N LEU A 174 -4.16 10.60 -6.58
CA LEU A 174 -5.61 10.81 -6.71
C LEU A 174 -6.42 9.65 -6.13
N CYS A 175 -5.77 8.64 -5.56
CA CYS A 175 -6.40 7.42 -5.03
C CYS A 175 -7.30 6.68 -6.04
N LEU A 176 -7.00 6.80 -7.34
CA LEU A 176 -7.72 6.11 -8.41
C LEU A 176 -7.27 4.66 -8.57
N CYS A 177 -6.01 4.39 -8.26
CA CYS A 177 -5.41 3.05 -8.31
C CYS A 177 -4.67 2.77 -7.00
N VAL A 178 -4.86 1.58 -6.47
CA VAL A 178 -4.14 1.08 -5.29
C VAL A 178 -3.39 -0.18 -5.69
N ARG A 179 -2.16 -0.31 -5.18
CA ARG A 179 -1.32 -1.49 -5.35
C ARG A 179 -0.92 -2.02 -3.99
N GLU A 180 -0.92 -3.32 -3.85
CA GLU A 180 -0.45 -4.06 -2.69
C GLU A 180 0.82 -4.83 -3.04
N LYS A 181 1.78 -4.87 -2.11
CA LYS A 181 3.02 -5.64 -2.19
C LYS A 181 3.26 -6.32 -0.85
N GLU A 182 3.53 -7.61 -0.89
CA GLU A 182 4.01 -8.42 0.23
C GLU A 182 5.53 -8.46 0.28
#